data_76706018cd2984a8656db916377ef47f
#
_entry.id   76706018cd2984a8656db916377ef47f
#
_cell.length_a   1.000
_cell.length_b   1.000
_cell.length_c   1.000
_cell.angle_alpha   90.00
_cell.angle_beta   90.00
_cell.angle_gamma   90.00
#
_symmetry.space_group_name_H-M   'P 1'
#
loop_
_entity.id
_entity.type
_entity.pdbx_description
1 polymer ?
#
loop_
_entity_poly.entity_id
_entity_poly.type
_entity_poly.pdbx_seq_one_letter_code
_entity_poly.pdbx_strand_id
1 'polypeptide(L)'
;MTHFTKVVLFTDTDGRARFREDAVALDQGTPQSMLSDVFASGGYQLRTSPVGFRSSFHCTGAPQWCFILGGQMEIGLQGGNSRIFKPGEHFYSADVLPDG
;
A
#
# COMPACT_ATOMS: atom_id res chain seq x y z
N MET A 1 19.86 -1.60 12.63
CA MET A 1 19.78 -1.51 11.16
C MET A 1 18.60 -0.63 10.77
N THR A 2 18.82 0.28 9.84
CA THR A 2 17.75 1.16 9.37
C THR A 2 16.85 0.42 8.39
N HIS A 3 15.57 0.64 8.52
CA HIS A 3 14.61 0.03 7.61
C HIS A 3 13.43 0.96 7.39
N PHE A 4 12.70 0.70 6.30
CA PHE A 4 11.44 1.35 5.99
C PHE A 4 10.32 0.36 6.28
N THR A 5 9.31 0.79 7.00
CA THR A 5 8.15 -0.05 7.29
C THR A 5 7.16 0.03 6.13
N LYS A 6 7.02 -1.07 5.41
CA LYS A 6 6.11 -1.19 4.26
C LYS A 6 4.78 -1.76 4.74
N VAL A 7 3.72 -0.99 4.57
CA VAL A 7 2.37 -1.43 4.92
C VAL A 7 1.79 -2.16 3.73
N VAL A 8 1.40 -3.43 3.93
CA VAL A 8 0.93 -4.29 2.85
C VAL A 8 -0.53 -4.65 3.08
N LEU A 9 -1.35 -4.42 2.07
CA LEU A 9 -2.72 -4.90 2.02
C LEU A 9 -2.73 -6.18 1.18
N PHE A 10 -3.17 -7.28 1.77
CA PHE A 10 -3.12 -8.57 1.09
C PHE A 10 -4.38 -9.38 1.40
N THR A 11 -4.65 -10.40 0.57
CA THR A 11 -5.72 -11.36 0.81
C THR A 11 -5.14 -12.58 1.50
N ASP A 12 -5.65 -12.89 2.68
CA ASP A 12 -5.21 -14.02 3.48
C ASP A 12 -5.83 -15.32 2.95
N THR A 13 -5.39 -16.43 3.54
CA THR A 13 -5.83 -17.77 3.13
C THR A 13 -7.33 -17.99 3.32
N ASP A 14 -7.96 -17.24 4.23
CA ASP A 14 -9.41 -17.30 4.43
C ASP A 14 -10.20 -16.41 3.48
N GLY A 15 -9.54 -15.79 2.50
CA GLY A 15 -10.17 -14.92 1.52
C GLY A 15 -10.42 -13.50 2.00
N ARG A 16 -9.96 -13.14 3.20
CA ARG A 16 -10.17 -11.81 3.76
C ARG A 16 -8.96 -10.93 3.55
N ALA A 17 -9.22 -9.65 3.30
CA ALA A 17 -8.17 -8.65 3.20
C ALA A 17 -7.64 -8.31 4.60
N ARG A 18 -6.33 -8.16 4.70
CA ARG A 18 -5.66 -7.82 5.96
C ARG A 18 -4.49 -6.89 5.67
N PHE A 19 -4.05 -6.18 6.70
CA PHE A 19 -2.82 -5.42 6.65
C PHE A 19 -1.71 -6.15 7.39
N ARG A 20 -0.49 -6.02 6.88
CA ARG A 20 0.71 -6.43 7.61
C ARG A 20 1.79 -5.39 7.39
N GLU A 21 2.83 -5.43 8.20
CA GLU A 21 3.97 -4.53 8.07
C GLU A 21 5.22 -5.35 7.81
N ASP A 22 5.93 -5.02 6.72
CA ASP A 22 7.17 -5.66 6.34
C ASP A 22 8.30 -4.65 6.48
N ALA A 23 9.45 -5.12 6.98
CA ALA A 23 10.64 -4.29 7.05
C ALA A 23 11.39 -4.38 5.72
N VAL A 24 11.66 -3.21 5.14
CA VAL A 24 12.48 -3.11 3.92
C VAL A 24 13.82 -2.53 4.33
N ALA A 25 14.88 -3.31 4.15
CA ALA A 25 16.21 -2.89 4.57
C ALA A 25 16.69 -1.69 3.78
N LEU A 26 17.28 -0.72 4.48
CA LEU A 26 17.91 0.45 3.88
C LEU A 26 19.40 0.34 4.20
N ASP A 27 20.08 -0.58 3.52
CA ASP A 27 21.43 -0.99 3.85
C ASP A 27 22.45 -0.65 2.75
N GLN A 28 22.04 0.15 1.79
CA GLN A 28 22.91 0.61 0.71
C GLN A 28 23.11 2.12 0.79
N GLY A 29 24.03 2.63 0.01
CA GLY A 29 24.29 4.06 -0.01
C GLY A 29 25.27 4.48 1.06
N THR A 30 25.06 5.66 1.62
CA THR A 30 25.92 6.28 2.63
C THR A 30 25.11 6.56 3.90
N PRO A 31 25.78 6.88 5.04
CA PRO A 31 25.04 7.24 6.25
C PRO A 31 24.12 8.44 6.07
N GLN A 32 24.41 9.33 5.14
CA GLN A 32 23.56 10.49 4.85
C GLN A 32 22.47 10.19 3.85
N SER A 33 22.53 9.05 3.16
CA SER A 33 21.54 8.67 2.14
C SER A 33 21.48 7.17 2.07
N MET A 34 20.67 6.59 2.97
CA MET A 34 20.53 5.14 3.09
C MET A 34 19.42 4.66 2.18
N LEU A 35 19.72 3.66 1.38
CA LEU A 35 18.85 3.23 0.28
C LEU A 35 18.50 1.75 0.41
N SER A 36 17.30 1.41 -0.05
CA SER A 36 16.92 0.03 -0.29
C SER A 36 17.48 -0.45 -1.63
N ASP A 37 17.24 -1.73 -1.95
CA ASP A 37 17.37 -2.23 -3.30
C ASP A 37 16.45 -1.46 -4.23
N VAL A 38 16.78 -1.45 -5.51
CA VAL A 38 15.89 -0.87 -6.53
C VAL A 38 14.80 -1.88 -6.85
N PHE A 39 13.54 -1.46 -6.71
CA PHE A 39 12.40 -2.29 -7.08
C PHE A 39 11.91 -1.89 -8.47
N ALA A 40 11.78 -2.88 -9.34
CA ALA A 40 11.31 -2.62 -10.69
C ALA A 40 9.85 -2.15 -10.67
N SER A 41 9.52 -1.23 -11.56
CA SER A 41 8.17 -0.73 -11.71
C SER A 41 7.86 -0.52 -13.18
N GLY A 42 6.67 -0.91 -13.61
CA GLY A 42 6.21 -0.70 -14.98
C GLY A 42 5.66 0.71 -15.24
N GLY A 43 5.51 1.51 -14.20
CA GLY A 43 5.00 2.86 -14.34
C GLY A 43 4.16 3.26 -13.12
N TYR A 44 3.59 4.46 -13.21
CA TYR A 44 2.71 4.96 -12.17
C TYR A 44 1.63 5.83 -12.78
N GLN A 45 0.56 6.05 -11.99
CA GLN A 45 -0.53 6.95 -12.38
C GLN A 45 -0.83 7.92 -11.26
N LEU A 46 -1.24 9.11 -11.61
CA LEU A 46 -1.79 10.06 -10.66
C LEU A 46 -3.31 9.89 -10.64
N ARG A 47 -3.88 9.95 -9.43
CA ARG A 47 -5.31 9.75 -9.25
C ARG A 47 -5.87 10.80 -8.31
N THR A 48 -7.04 11.32 -8.63
CA THR A 48 -7.82 12.12 -7.71
C THR A 48 -9.22 11.53 -7.59
N SER A 49 -9.79 11.62 -6.39
CA SER A 49 -11.16 11.15 -6.13
C SER A 49 -11.92 12.22 -5.38
N PRO A 50 -13.22 12.39 -5.66
CA PRO A 50 -14.03 13.38 -4.95
C PRO A 50 -14.08 13.09 -3.46
N VAL A 51 -14.28 14.12 -2.65
CA VAL A 51 -14.55 13.98 -1.23
C VAL A 51 -15.78 13.09 -1.04
N GLY A 52 -15.68 12.13 -0.14
CA GLY A 52 -16.76 11.19 0.13
C GLY A 52 -16.87 10.06 -0.88
N PHE A 53 -15.93 9.96 -1.82
CA PHE A 53 -15.91 8.84 -2.76
C PHE A 53 -15.79 7.52 -2.02
N ARG A 54 -16.59 6.55 -2.42
CA ARG A 54 -16.56 5.19 -1.89
C ARG A 54 -16.59 4.20 -3.03
N SER A 55 -15.90 3.08 -2.85
CA SER A 55 -16.00 1.96 -3.77
C SER A 55 -16.24 0.68 -2.97
N SER A 56 -16.86 -0.30 -3.62
CA SER A 56 -17.04 -1.62 -3.03
C SER A 56 -15.68 -2.32 -2.95
N PHE A 57 -15.64 -3.42 -2.18
CA PHE A 57 -14.44 -4.25 -2.12
C PHE A 57 -14.12 -4.79 -3.50
N HIS A 58 -12.87 -4.68 -3.86
CA HIS A 58 -12.37 -5.27 -5.10
C HIS A 58 -10.86 -5.42 -4.97
N CYS A 59 -10.30 -6.30 -5.78
CA CYS A 59 -8.87 -6.49 -5.83
C CYS A 59 -8.30 -5.69 -6.98
N THR A 60 -7.04 -5.29 -6.85
CA THR A 60 -6.34 -4.63 -7.94
C THR A 60 -5.99 -5.63 -9.03
N GLY A 61 -5.86 -5.16 -10.28
CA GLY A 61 -5.46 -6.02 -11.38
C GLY A 61 -4.00 -6.42 -11.32
N ALA A 62 -3.18 -5.68 -10.57
CA ALA A 62 -1.76 -5.96 -10.39
C ALA A 62 -1.32 -5.37 -9.06
N PRO A 63 -0.26 -5.94 -8.43
CA PRO A 63 0.30 -5.33 -7.24
C PRO A 63 0.78 -3.92 -7.50
N GLN A 64 0.54 -3.01 -6.57
CA GLN A 64 0.91 -1.62 -6.78
C GLN A 64 1.15 -0.89 -5.46
N TRP A 65 2.06 0.07 -5.50
CA TRP A 65 2.23 1.03 -4.42
C TRP A 65 1.20 2.14 -4.56
N CYS A 66 0.72 2.63 -3.43
CA CYS A 66 -0.17 3.77 -3.38
C CYS A 66 0.37 4.77 -2.37
N PHE A 67 0.71 5.97 -2.84
CA PHE A 67 1.23 7.04 -1.99
C PHE A 67 0.18 8.14 -1.89
N ILE A 68 -0.13 8.55 -0.66
CA ILE A 68 -1.14 9.57 -0.42
C ILE A 68 -0.46 10.93 -0.46
N LEU A 69 -0.82 11.74 -1.44
CA LEU A 69 -0.23 13.06 -1.63
C LEU A 69 -1.06 14.17 -0.99
N GLY A 70 -2.38 14.02 -0.98
CA GLY A 70 -3.28 15.00 -0.39
C GLY A 70 -4.55 14.36 0.10
N GLY A 71 -5.27 15.03 1.01
CA GLY A 71 -6.47 14.47 1.61
C GLY A 71 -6.18 13.29 2.49
N GLN A 72 -7.15 12.42 2.65
CA GLN A 72 -6.95 11.16 3.36
C GLN A 72 -7.83 10.08 2.76
N MET A 73 -7.41 8.83 2.91
CA MET A 73 -8.11 7.67 2.39
C MET A 73 -8.34 6.68 3.52
N GLU A 74 -9.55 6.18 3.63
CA GLU A 74 -9.86 5.13 4.58
C GLU A 74 -10.13 3.84 3.82
N ILE A 75 -9.47 2.75 4.26
CA ILE A 75 -9.70 1.42 3.71
C ILE A 75 -10.34 0.56 4.79
N GLY A 76 -11.57 0.12 4.53
CA GLY A 76 -12.29 -0.78 5.41
C GLY A 76 -12.06 -2.22 5.00
N LEU A 77 -11.93 -3.10 6.00
CA LEU A 77 -11.76 -4.54 5.80
C LEU A 77 -13.06 -5.26 6.13
N GLN A 78 -13.21 -6.49 5.61
CA GLN A 78 -14.43 -7.26 5.78
C GLN A 78 -14.81 -7.51 7.24
N GLY A 79 -13.83 -7.55 8.14
CA GLY A 79 -14.06 -7.75 9.55
C GLY A 79 -14.53 -6.53 10.32
N GLY A 80 -14.73 -5.41 9.64
CA GLY A 80 -15.15 -4.15 10.27
C GLY A 80 -14.02 -3.24 10.68
N ASN A 81 -12.78 -3.70 10.64
CA ASN A 81 -11.61 -2.86 10.88
C ASN A 81 -11.35 -1.95 9.70
N SER A 82 -10.78 -0.79 9.98
CA SER A 82 -10.38 0.13 8.92
C SER A 82 -9.05 0.78 9.27
N ARG A 83 -8.41 1.36 8.26
CA ARG A 83 -7.17 2.10 8.44
C ARG A 83 -7.23 3.35 7.58
N ILE A 84 -6.82 4.47 8.17
CA ILE A 84 -6.80 5.78 7.51
C ILE A 84 -5.37 6.09 7.11
N PHE A 85 -5.20 6.50 5.85
CA PHE A 85 -3.91 6.92 5.31
C PHE A 85 -3.97 8.42 5.03
N LYS A 86 -2.99 9.15 5.55
CA LYS A 86 -2.89 10.61 5.46
C LYS A 86 -1.79 11.00 4.48
N PRO A 87 -1.70 12.29 4.09
CA PRO A 87 -0.63 12.71 3.19
C PRO A 87 0.75 12.32 3.72
N GLY A 88 1.58 11.78 2.84
CA GLY A 88 2.90 11.27 3.19
C GLY A 88 2.92 9.82 3.58
N GLU A 89 1.76 9.19 3.75
CA GLU A 89 1.66 7.76 4.06
C GLU A 89 1.44 6.95 2.79
N HIS A 90 1.54 5.64 2.92
CA HIS A 90 1.46 4.74 1.78
C HIS A 90 0.88 3.39 2.18
N PHE A 91 0.50 2.62 1.18
CA PHE A 91 0.34 1.18 1.32
C PHE A 91 0.72 0.50 0.01
N TYR A 92 1.08 -0.78 0.12
CA TYR A 92 1.33 -1.63 -1.04
C TYR A 92 0.18 -2.61 -1.18
N SER A 93 -0.53 -2.54 -2.28
CA SER A 93 -1.64 -3.44 -2.54
C SER A 93 -1.13 -4.70 -3.23
N ALA A 94 -1.09 -5.79 -2.48
CA ALA A 94 -0.78 -7.11 -3.01
C ALA A 94 -2.03 -7.94 -3.20
N ASP A 95 -3.21 -7.32 -3.07
CA ASP A 95 -4.51 -7.99 -3.08
C ASP A 95 -4.95 -8.21 -4.52
N VAL A 96 -4.34 -9.21 -5.17
CA VAL A 96 -4.57 -9.51 -6.57
C VAL A 96 -5.27 -10.85 -6.67
N LEU A 97 -6.54 -10.84 -7.07
CA LEU A 97 -7.30 -12.05 -7.30
C LEU A 97 -7.72 -12.11 -8.77
N PRO A 98 -7.80 -13.31 -9.35
CA PRO A 98 -8.13 -13.45 -10.77
C PRO A 98 -9.48 -12.85 -11.16
N ASP A 99 -10.43 -12.89 -10.25
CA ASP A 99 -11.79 -12.42 -10.53
C ASP A 99 -12.09 -11.09 -9.83
N GLY A 100 -11.08 -10.44 -9.31
CA GLY A 100 -11.21 -9.15 -8.68
C GLY A 100 -11.94 -9.14 -7.38
#